data_69d015315ebecf3b06360b39f6671313
#
_entry.id   69d015315ebecf3b06360b39f6671313
#
_cell.length_a   1.000
_cell.length_b   1.000
_cell.length_c   1.000
_cell.angle_alpha   90.00
_cell.angle_beta   90.00
_cell.angle_gamma   90.00
#
_symmetry.space_group_name_H-M   'P 1'
#
loop_
_entity.id
_entity.type
_entity.pdbx_description
1 polymer ?
#
loop_
_entity_poly.entity_id
_entity_poly.type
_entity_poly.pdbx_seq_one_letter_code
_entity_poly.pdbx_strand_id
1 'polypeptide(L)'
;MASCGPSKDTSKGSNTADGTMPFSTAAHVSTVIGNNSTAQAITAKIKAKLSLPSDNISTSGTLRMKRGEVIQVSLVDPILGITEVVRIEFTKDKVQIIDRLGRRYLEEPYSKVAFLQKAGISFSTLESLFWNELFQPGKKSINAKDFTLKTEESELLTIGFEDKYLDYSFATERSSGKLRHTSISTTNSTRYRLDFAYDDFKDFNGQPFPHSETLLFTSADGKTLELTLRMSGMKNHSDWTTATKVSSKYQKLDAETILNEFLSF
;
A
#
# COMPACT_ATOMS: atom_id res chain seq x y z
N MET A 1 75.77 -40.41 -13.40
CA MET A 1 74.34 -40.65 -13.45
C MET A 1 73.67 -39.75 -12.45
N ALA A 2 73.22 -38.62 -12.92
CA ALA A 2 72.67 -37.55 -12.09
C ALA A 2 71.18 -37.45 -12.38
N SER A 3 70.36 -37.46 -11.32
CA SER A 3 68.92 -37.22 -11.39
C SER A 3 68.62 -35.85 -10.80
N CYS A 4 68.17 -34.95 -11.62
CA CYS A 4 67.65 -33.66 -11.19
C CYS A 4 66.17 -33.81 -10.82
N GLY A 5 65.79 -33.43 -9.60
CA GLY A 5 64.40 -33.28 -9.17
C GLY A 5 63.95 -31.82 -9.34
N PRO A 6 62.67 -31.58 -9.70
CA PRO A 6 62.14 -30.23 -9.87
C PRO A 6 61.74 -29.60 -8.57
N SER A 7 62.00 -28.32 -8.45
CA SER A 7 61.60 -27.40 -7.39
C SER A 7 60.10 -27.23 -7.35
N LYS A 8 59.48 -27.27 -6.16
CA LYS A 8 58.13 -26.88 -5.89
C LYS A 8 58.10 -25.40 -5.53
N ASP A 9 57.53 -24.59 -6.42
CA ASP A 9 57.08 -23.25 -6.08
C ASP A 9 55.73 -23.33 -5.35
N THR A 10 55.76 -23.01 -4.07
CA THR A 10 54.59 -22.81 -3.25
C THR A 10 54.19 -21.35 -3.27
N SER A 11 53.41 -20.96 -4.26
CA SER A 11 52.66 -19.70 -4.17
C SER A 11 51.50 -19.88 -3.22
N LYS A 12 51.64 -19.36 -1.99
CA LYS A 12 50.54 -19.14 -1.08
C LYS A 12 49.65 -18.04 -1.67
N GLY A 13 48.57 -18.43 -2.39
CA GLY A 13 47.46 -17.58 -2.64
C GLY A 13 46.69 -17.38 -1.33
N SER A 14 46.76 -16.21 -0.74
CA SER A 14 45.88 -15.79 0.35
C SER A 14 44.51 -15.55 -0.24
N ASN A 15 43.65 -16.56 -0.20
CA ASN A 15 42.24 -16.38 -0.35
C ASN A 15 41.69 -15.72 0.94
N THR A 16 41.71 -14.40 0.99
CA THR A 16 40.75 -13.68 1.83
C THR A 16 39.37 -13.86 1.18
N ALA A 17 38.69 -14.93 1.57
CA ALA A 17 37.25 -15.03 1.32
C ALA A 17 36.58 -13.88 2.08
N ASP A 18 36.28 -12.81 1.36
CA ASP A 18 35.32 -11.82 1.82
C ASP A 18 34.00 -12.55 1.96
N GLY A 19 33.60 -12.77 3.22
CA GLY A 19 32.46 -13.62 3.60
C GLY A 19 31.10 -12.97 3.36
N THR A 20 30.96 -12.12 2.35
CA THR A 20 29.70 -11.55 1.92
C THR A 20 28.93 -12.63 1.18
N MET A 21 27.94 -13.23 1.84
CA MET A 21 27.01 -14.14 1.17
C MET A 21 26.33 -13.39 0.00
N PRO A 22 26.23 -14.01 -1.19
CA PRO A 22 25.59 -13.37 -2.34
C PRO A 22 24.16 -12.98 -1.98
N PHE A 23 23.75 -11.77 -2.39
CA PHE A 23 22.41 -11.26 -2.16
C PHE A 23 21.36 -12.24 -2.69
N SER A 24 20.36 -12.57 -1.86
CA SER A 24 19.24 -13.43 -2.21
C SER A 24 17.93 -12.66 -2.15
N THR A 25 17.29 -12.44 -3.29
CA THR A 25 15.99 -11.80 -3.37
C THR A 25 14.96 -12.52 -2.49
N ALA A 26 14.94 -13.86 -2.49
CA ALA A 26 14.02 -14.62 -1.67
C ALA A 26 14.25 -14.44 -0.17
N ALA A 27 15.52 -14.36 0.27
CA ALA A 27 15.84 -14.08 1.67
C ALA A 27 15.40 -12.66 2.05
N HIS A 28 15.65 -11.67 1.19
CA HIS A 28 15.19 -10.29 1.41
C HIS A 28 13.66 -10.18 1.48
N VAL A 29 12.92 -10.81 0.57
CA VAL A 29 11.45 -10.89 0.62
C VAL A 29 10.98 -11.49 1.96
N SER A 30 11.65 -12.52 2.46
CA SER A 30 11.32 -13.10 3.77
C SER A 30 11.55 -12.11 4.92
N THR A 31 12.59 -11.27 4.84
CA THR A 31 12.82 -10.19 5.80
C THR A 31 11.70 -9.14 5.75
N VAL A 32 11.27 -8.75 4.54
CA VAL A 32 10.13 -7.81 4.37
C VAL A 32 8.86 -8.39 4.99
N ILE A 33 8.54 -9.65 4.71
CA ILE A 33 7.37 -10.34 5.30
C ILE A 33 7.47 -10.41 6.82
N GLY A 34 8.68 -10.56 7.37
CA GLY A 34 8.93 -10.55 8.81
C GLY A 34 8.54 -9.24 9.51
N ASN A 35 8.43 -8.14 8.77
CA ASN A 35 7.97 -6.84 9.27
C ASN A 35 6.44 -6.69 9.29
N ASN A 36 5.68 -7.63 8.74
CA ASN A 36 4.23 -7.54 8.71
C ASN A 36 3.65 -7.42 10.12
N SER A 37 2.70 -6.50 10.30
CA SER A 37 2.03 -6.31 11.57
C SER A 37 1.27 -7.56 12.02
N THR A 38 1.43 -7.95 13.27
CA THR A 38 0.69 -9.06 13.90
C THR A 38 -0.67 -8.63 14.46
N ALA A 39 -0.97 -7.33 14.43
CA ALA A 39 -2.24 -6.79 14.90
C ALA A 39 -3.42 -7.26 14.03
N GLN A 40 -4.55 -7.51 14.69
CA GLN A 40 -5.79 -7.92 13.99
C GLN A 40 -6.68 -6.73 13.63
N ALA A 41 -6.48 -5.60 14.31
CA ALA A 41 -7.20 -4.37 14.03
C ALA A 41 -6.33 -3.15 14.29
N ILE A 42 -6.65 -2.06 13.63
CA ILE A 42 -6.06 -0.74 13.87
C ILE A 42 -7.18 0.27 14.03
N THR A 43 -7.08 1.09 15.07
CA THR A 43 -7.83 2.34 15.18
C THR A 43 -6.83 3.47 15.36
N ALA A 44 -6.95 4.54 14.57
CA ALA A 44 -6.07 5.68 14.62
C ALA A 44 -6.84 6.98 14.41
N LYS A 45 -6.38 8.07 15.04
CA LYS A 45 -6.75 9.42 14.61
C LYS A 45 -5.92 9.76 13.38
N ILE A 46 -6.53 10.41 12.39
CA ILE A 46 -5.84 10.81 11.17
C ILE A 46 -5.95 12.33 10.94
N LYS A 47 -4.90 12.89 10.34
CA LYS A 47 -4.94 14.12 9.57
C LYS A 47 -4.87 13.72 8.11
N ALA A 48 -5.91 14.04 7.35
CA ALA A 48 -6.02 13.73 5.93
C ALA A 48 -5.81 15.00 5.11
N LYS A 49 -4.99 14.92 4.07
CA LYS A 49 -4.85 15.95 3.05
C LYS A 49 -5.15 15.31 1.70
N LEU A 50 -6.17 15.82 1.04
CA LEU A 50 -6.52 15.45 -0.33
C LEU A 50 -6.08 16.59 -1.25
N SER A 51 -5.20 16.27 -2.20
CA SER A 51 -4.76 17.20 -3.24
C SER A 51 -5.40 16.77 -4.56
N LEU A 52 -6.21 17.65 -5.10
CA LEU A 52 -6.89 17.54 -6.39
C LEU A 52 -6.20 18.49 -7.39
N PRO A 53 -6.41 18.34 -8.69
CA PRO A 53 -5.80 19.22 -9.70
C PRO A 53 -6.07 20.72 -9.47
N SER A 54 -7.21 21.07 -8.89
CA SER A 54 -7.65 22.47 -8.68
C SER A 54 -7.82 22.87 -7.22
N ASP A 55 -7.75 21.92 -6.26
CA ASP A 55 -8.04 22.21 -4.86
C ASP A 55 -7.23 21.33 -3.88
N ASN A 56 -7.08 21.80 -2.65
CA ASN A 56 -6.47 21.07 -1.55
C ASN A 56 -7.39 21.10 -0.33
N ILE A 57 -7.83 19.93 0.08
CA ILE A 57 -8.71 19.76 1.24
C ILE A 57 -7.91 19.13 2.37
N SER A 58 -7.92 19.76 3.54
CA SER A 58 -7.30 19.21 4.75
C SER A 58 -8.35 19.06 5.85
N THR A 59 -8.40 17.89 6.45
CA THR A 59 -9.36 17.58 7.52
C THR A 59 -8.77 16.59 8.50
N SER A 60 -9.45 16.37 9.60
CA SER A 60 -9.14 15.33 10.57
C SER A 60 -10.17 14.20 10.47
N GLY A 61 -9.85 13.06 11.10
CA GLY A 61 -10.77 11.95 11.11
C GLY A 61 -10.26 10.75 11.88
N THR A 62 -10.80 9.60 11.54
CA THR A 62 -10.37 8.30 12.08
C THR A 62 -10.18 7.29 10.98
N LEU A 63 -9.10 6.52 11.08
CA LEU A 63 -8.88 5.29 10.33
C LEU A 63 -9.18 4.10 11.24
N ARG A 64 -9.96 3.16 10.74
CA ARG A 64 -10.23 1.88 11.41
C ARG A 64 -10.06 0.77 10.40
N MET A 65 -9.28 -0.23 10.76
CA MET A 65 -9.06 -1.41 9.91
C MET A 65 -9.22 -2.67 10.73
N LYS A 66 -9.84 -3.68 10.16
CA LYS A 66 -9.94 -5.01 10.75
C LYS A 66 -9.65 -6.04 9.68
N ARG A 67 -8.68 -6.90 9.94
CA ARG A 67 -8.16 -7.86 8.97
C ARG A 67 -9.27 -8.74 8.41
N GLY A 68 -9.29 -8.81 7.08
CA GLY A 68 -10.24 -9.61 6.33
C GLY A 68 -11.68 -9.15 6.43
N GLU A 69 -11.97 -7.95 6.99
CA GLU A 69 -13.34 -7.45 7.15
C GLU A 69 -13.54 -6.09 6.50
N VAL A 70 -12.79 -5.07 6.93
CA VAL A 70 -13.06 -3.68 6.53
C VAL A 70 -11.86 -2.76 6.70
N ILE A 71 -11.78 -1.76 5.83
CA ILE A 71 -11.00 -0.53 5.99
C ILE A 71 -12.01 0.61 5.98
N GLN A 72 -12.02 1.42 7.04
CA GLN A 72 -12.98 2.51 7.23
C GLN A 72 -12.23 3.81 7.50
N VAL A 73 -12.45 4.82 6.66
CA VAL A 73 -11.94 6.19 6.81
C VAL A 73 -13.14 7.10 7.07
N SER A 74 -13.16 7.75 8.23
CA SER A 74 -14.18 8.73 8.59
C SER A 74 -13.53 10.10 8.68
N LEU A 75 -14.03 11.06 7.92
CA LEU A 75 -13.53 12.44 7.89
C LEU A 75 -14.55 13.36 8.54
N VAL A 76 -14.07 14.34 9.30
CA VAL A 76 -14.91 15.32 9.98
C VAL A 76 -14.95 16.64 9.23
N ASP A 77 -15.93 17.48 9.53
CA ASP A 77 -16.03 18.82 9.01
C ASP A 77 -14.73 19.60 9.31
N PRO A 78 -14.07 20.18 8.31
CA PRO A 78 -12.76 20.83 8.49
C PRO A 78 -12.85 22.10 9.35
N ILE A 79 -14.02 22.71 9.48
CA ILE A 79 -14.24 23.94 10.26
C ILE A 79 -14.64 23.58 11.70
N LEU A 80 -15.65 22.73 11.86
CA LEU A 80 -16.15 22.36 13.18
C LEU A 80 -15.32 21.27 13.87
N GLY A 81 -14.67 20.41 13.10
CA GLY A 81 -13.74 19.38 13.59
C GLY A 81 -14.36 18.22 14.38
N ILE A 82 -15.67 18.14 14.48
CA ILE A 82 -16.39 17.17 15.33
C ILE A 82 -17.42 16.31 14.60
N THR A 83 -18.05 16.86 13.56
CA THR A 83 -19.13 16.16 12.84
C THR A 83 -18.52 15.35 11.67
N GLU A 84 -18.79 14.06 11.62
CA GLU A 84 -18.43 13.23 10.47
C GLU A 84 -19.21 13.69 9.23
N VAL A 85 -18.49 14.05 8.19
CA VAL A 85 -19.07 14.55 6.92
C VAL A 85 -18.91 13.56 5.77
N VAL A 86 -17.82 12.78 5.77
CA VAL A 86 -17.57 11.73 4.77
C VAL A 86 -17.12 10.46 5.46
N ARG A 87 -17.64 9.34 4.99
CA ARG A 87 -17.14 8.01 5.35
C ARG A 87 -16.86 7.20 4.11
N ILE A 88 -15.68 6.60 4.06
CA ILE A 88 -15.27 5.66 3.01
C ILE A 88 -15.07 4.31 3.66
N GLU A 89 -15.71 3.28 3.12
CA GLU A 89 -15.55 1.90 3.57
C GLU A 89 -15.19 1.00 2.40
N PHE A 90 -14.17 0.18 2.62
CA PHE A 90 -13.80 -0.91 1.75
C PHE A 90 -14.09 -2.21 2.50
N THR A 91 -14.94 -3.04 1.95
CA THR A 91 -15.25 -4.39 2.46
C THR A 91 -14.86 -5.42 1.42
N LYS A 92 -14.99 -6.73 1.72
CA LYS A 92 -14.69 -7.78 0.74
C LYS A 92 -15.45 -7.64 -0.57
N ASP A 93 -16.67 -7.14 -0.51
CA ASP A 93 -17.60 -7.19 -1.63
C ASP A 93 -17.77 -5.85 -2.35
N LYS A 94 -17.53 -4.74 -1.64
CA LYS A 94 -17.92 -3.41 -2.13
C LYS A 94 -17.07 -2.28 -1.56
N VAL A 95 -17.08 -1.20 -2.31
CA VAL A 95 -16.69 0.15 -1.88
C VAL A 95 -17.95 0.91 -1.54
N GLN A 96 -17.97 1.60 -0.40
CA GLN A 96 -19.03 2.48 0.01
C GLN A 96 -18.44 3.86 0.36
N ILE A 97 -19.02 4.92 -0.20
CA ILE A 97 -18.68 6.31 0.13
C ILE A 97 -19.97 6.99 0.56
N ILE A 98 -19.99 7.61 1.71
CA ILE A 98 -21.14 8.29 2.27
C ILE A 98 -20.81 9.76 2.45
N ASP A 99 -21.46 10.62 1.68
CA ASP A 99 -21.47 12.08 1.86
C ASP A 99 -22.69 12.46 2.74
N ARG A 100 -22.39 12.79 3.99
CA ARG A 100 -23.45 13.14 4.97
C ARG A 100 -24.01 14.55 4.78
N LEU A 101 -23.22 15.47 4.26
CA LEU A 101 -23.65 16.84 3.99
C LEU A 101 -24.61 16.85 2.80
N GLY A 102 -24.20 16.23 1.69
CA GLY A 102 -25.03 16.10 0.49
C GLY A 102 -26.14 15.07 0.61
N ARG A 103 -26.16 14.27 1.69
CA ARG A 103 -27.10 13.14 1.85
C ARG A 103 -27.08 12.20 0.65
N ARG A 104 -25.89 11.85 0.21
CA ARG A 104 -25.65 11.02 -0.97
C ARG A 104 -24.73 9.87 -0.58
N TYR A 105 -24.75 8.80 -1.36
CA TYR A 105 -23.81 7.71 -1.16
C TYR A 105 -23.54 6.97 -2.46
N LEU A 106 -22.34 6.39 -2.53
CA LEU A 106 -21.97 5.35 -3.46
C LEU A 106 -21.93 4.01 -2.72
N GLU A 107 -22.42 2.97 -3.35
CA GLU A 107 -22.22 1.59 -2.90
C GLU A 107 -22.15 0.70 -4.15
N GLU A 108 -20.95 0.27 -4.50
CA GLU A 108 -20.70 -0.50 -5.72
C GLU A 108 -19.65 -1.61 -5.49
N PRO A 109 -19.76 -2.76 -6.17
CA PRO A 109 -18.69 -3.74 -6.18
C PRO A 109 -17.44 -3.18 -6.88
N TYR A 110 -16.26 -3.69 -6.53
CA TYR A 110 -14.99 -3.24 -7.12
C TYR A 110 -14.98 -3.25 -8.65
N SER A 111 -15.66 -4.22 -9.26
CA SER A 111 -15.76 -4.36 -10.72
C SER A 111 -16.53 -3.24 -11.41
N LYS A 112 -17.30 -2.44 -10.67
CA LYS A 112 -18.02 -1.28 -11.21
C LYS A 112 -17.34 0.05 -10.92
N VAL A 113 -16.27 0.06 -10.14
CA VAL A 113 -15.45 1.25 -9.92
C VAL A 113 -14.31 1.22 -10.92
N ALA A 114 -14.45 1.96 -12.01
CA ALA A 114 -13.63 1.81 -13.23
C ALA A 114 -12.11 1.83 -12.98
N PHE A 115 -11.61 2.71 -12.11
CA PHE A 115 -10.18 2.77 -11.82
C PHE A 115 -9.70 1.56 -11.00
N LEU A 116 -10.49 1.07 -10.02
CA LEU A 116 -10.15 -0.13 -9.24
C LEU A 116 -10.14 -1.36 -10.14
N GLN A 117 -11.13 -1.48 -11.01
CA GLN A 117 -11.22 -2.57 -11.98
C GLN A 117 -10.00 -2.59 -12.91
N LYS A 118 -9.65 -1.43 -13.49
CA LYS A 118 -8.53 -1.31 -14.44
C LYS A 118 -7.18 -1.55 -13.79
N ALA A 119 -7.04 -1.16 -12.53
CA ALA A 119 -5.84 -1.39 -11.73
C ALA A 119 -5.84 -2.77 -11.03
N GLY A 120 -6.82 -3.64 -11.30
CA GLY A 120 -6.91 -4.97 -10.70
C GLY A 120 -7.01 -4.96 -9.16
N ILE A 121 -7.54 -3.86 -8.60
CA ILE A 121 -7.58 -3.64 -7.16
C ILE A 121 -8.81 -4.31 -6.56
N SER A 122 -8.57 -5.26 -5.67
CA SER A 122 -9.56 -5.92 -4.82
C SER A 122 -9.44 -5.42 -3.38
N PHE A 123 -10.37 -5.86 -2.52
CA PHE A 123 -10.24 -5.63 -1.08
C PHE A 123 -8.91 -6.14 -0.52
N SER A 124 -8.48 -7.34 -0.89
CA SER A 124 -7.21 -7.90 -0.42
C SER A 124 -5.99 -7.08 -0.85
N THR A 125 -6.03 -6.49 -2.05
CA THR A 125 -4.98 -5.57 -2.52
C THR A 125 -4.95 -4.30 -1.67
N LEU A 126 -6.11 -3.66 -1.47
CA LEU A 126 -6.22 -2.47 -0.62
C LEU A 126 -5.81 -2.76 0.82
N GLU A 127 -6.26 -3.91 1.35
CA GLU A 127 -5.87 -4.35 2.69
C GLU A 127 -4.34 -4.42 2.82
N SER A 128 -3.66 -5.11 1.90
CA SER A 128 -2.20 -5.21 1.93
C SER A 128 -1.51 -3.84 1.82
N LEU A 129 -2.04 -2.94 0.99
CA LEU A 129 -1.52 -1.58 0.86
C LEU A 129 -1.63 -0.80 2.18
N PHE A 130 -2.81 -0.76 2.80
CA PHE A 130 -3.03 -0.06 4.07
C PHE A 130 -2.36 -0.75 5.29
N TRP A 131 -2.02 -2.04 5.18
CA TRP A 131 -1.27 -2.76 6.21
C TRP A 131 0.24 -2.73 5.97
N ASN A 132 0.71 -2.03 4.93
CA ASN A 132 2.13 -1.97 4.55
C ASN A 132 2.74 -3.36 4.32
N GLU A 133 2.09 -4.19 3.54
CA GLU A 133 2.47 -5.58 3.30
C GLU A 133 2.73 -5.86 1.82
N LEU A 134 3.66 -6.77 1.56
CA LEU A 134 3.76 -7.37 0.23
C LEU A 134 2.50 -8.19 -0.07
N PHE A 135 2.13 -8.29 -1.33
CA PHE A 135 1.00 -9.10 -1.78
C PHE A 135 1.23 -9.65 -3.18
N GLN A 136 0.46 -10.68 -3.49
CA GLN A 136 0.31 -11.22 -4.84
C GLN A 136 -1.19 -11.35 -5.11
N PRO A 137 -1.74 -10.65 -6.14
CA PRO A 137 -3.17 -10.68 -6.42
C PRO A 137 -3.70 -12.09 -6.58
N GLY A 138 -4.83 -12.36 -5.92
CA GLY A 138 -5.48 -13.67 -5.95
C GLY A 138 -4.81 -14.77 -5.14
N LYS A 139 -3.65 -14.53 -4.54
CA LYS A 139 -2.97 -15.50 -3.67
C LYS A 139 -3.22 -15.20 -2.19
N LYS A 140 -3.44 -16.24 -1.38
CA LYS A 140 -3.58 -16.12 0.07
C LYS A 140 -2.25 -16.04 0.81
N SER A 141 -1.18 -16.49 0.18
CA SER A 141 0.18 -16.49 0.74
C SER A 141 1.18 -16.08 -0.32
N ILE A 142 2.21 -15.37 0.10
CA ILE A 142 3.30 -14.92 -0.74
C ILE A 142 4.30 -16.06 -0.92
N ASN A 143 4.73 -16.29 -2.16
CA ASN A 143 5.88 -17.11 -2.45
C ASN A 143 7.08 -16.18 -2.77
N ALA A 144 8.07 -16.16 -1.89
CA ALA A 144 9.24 -15.30 -2.04
C ALA A 144 10.01 -15.52 -3.37
N LYS A 145 9.91 -16.70 -3.96
CA LYS A 145 10.57 -17.03 -5.24
C LYS A 145 9.90 -16.40 -6.47
N ASP A 146 8.67 -15.92 -6.32
CA ASP A 146 7.95 -15.28 -7.42
C ASP A 146 8.35 -13.81 -7.60
N PHE A 147 9.14 -13.25 -6.66
CA PHE A 147 9.66 -11.89 -6.75
C PHE A 147 11.03 -11.87 -7.41
N THR A 148 11.25 -10.86 -8.23
CA THR A 148 12.55 -10.57 -8.86
C THR A 148 13.08 -9.26 -8.34
N LEU A 149 14.41 -9.10 -8.31
CA LEU A 149 15.05 -7.81 -8.08
C LEU A 149 14.92 -6.99 -9.37
N LYS A 150 14.24 -5.84 -9.29
CA LYS A 150 14.05 -4.92 -10.43
C LYS A 150 15.12 -3.84 -10.46
N THR A 151 15.40 -3.24 -9.29
CA THR A 151 16.40 -2.17 -9.15
C THR A 151 17.12 -2.32 -7.84
N GLU A 152 18.42 -2.02 -7.87
CA GLU A 152 19.30 -2.04 -6.72
C GLU A 152 19.97 -0.68 -6.58
N GLU A 153 19.67 0.01 -5.48
CA GLU A 153 20.29 1.26 -5.05
C GLU A 153 21.04 1.03 -3.74
N SER A 154 21.82 2.00 -3.26
CA SER A 154 22.61 1.85 -2.03
C SER A 154 21.74 1.49 -0.82
N GLU A 155 20.65 2.20 -0.63
CA GLU A 155 19.76 2.09 0.54
C GLU A 155 18.45 1.35 0.26
N LEU A 156 18.01 1.29 -1.01
CA LEU A 156 16.74 0.72 -1.43
C LEU A 156 16.93 -0.42 -2.42
N LEU A 157 16.12 -1.45 -2.26
CA LEU A 157 15.94 -2.54 -3.20
C LEU A 157 14.51 -2.50 -3.72
N THR A 158 14.33 -2.44 -5.02
CA THR A 158 13.01 -2.61 -5.63
C THR A 158 12.86 -4.06 -6.08
N ILE A 159 11.96 -4.76 -5.42
CA ILE A 159 11.53 -6.12 -5.78
C ILE A 159 10.15 -6.06 -6.43
N GLY A 160 9.80 -7.06 -7.21
CA GLY A 160 8.48 -7.06 -7.83
C GLY A 160 8.25 -8.22 -8.77
N PHE A 161 7.13 -8.17 -9.44
CA PHE A 161 6.71 -9.12 -10.47
C PHE A 161 5.75 -8.42 -11.45
N GLU A 162 5.53 -9.07 -12.57
CA GLU A 162 4.55 -8.62 -13.57
C GLU A 162 3.53 -9.73 -13.82
N ASP A 163 2.30 -9.34 -14.09
CA ASP A 163 1.32 -10.18 -14.74
C ASP A 163 1.03 -9.69 -16.18
N LYS A 164 0.04 -10.24 -16.82
CA LYS A 164 -0.30 -9.88 -18.20
C LYS A 164 -0.64 -8.40 -18.40
N TYR A 165 -1.14 -7.72 -17.38
CA TYR A 165 -1.73 -6.38 -17.48
C TYR A 165 -1.08 -5.36 -16.55
N LEU A 166 -0.46 -5.80 -15.47
CA LEU A 166 0.02 -4.95 -14.40
C LEU A 166 1.46 -5.28 -14.00
N ASP A 167 2.21 -4.24 -13.72
CA ASP A 167 3.52 -4.30 -13.08
C ASP A 167 3.38 -3.92 -11.60
N TYR A 168 3.93 -4.76 -10.72
CA TYR A 168 3.96 -4.57 -9.27
C TYR A 168 5.40 -4.37 -8.82
N SER A 169 5.66 -3.26 -8.17
CA SER A 169 6.97 -2.89 -7.68
C SER A 169 6.90 -2.46 -6.22
N PHE A 170 7.85 -2.96 -5.42
CA PHE A 170 7.93 -2.74 -3.97
C PHE A 170 9.34 -2.27 -3.64
N ALA A 171 9.50 -0.99 -3.31
CA ALA A 171 10.78 -0.45 -2.85
C ALA A 171 10.90 -0.65 -1.34
N THR A 172 11.97 -1.33 -0.93
CA THR A 172 12.20 -1.75 0.45
C THR A 172 13.58 -1.30 0.92
N GLU A 173 13.73 -0.99 2.19
CA GLU A 173 15.03 -0.70 2.77
C GLU A 173 15.91 -1.96 2.74
N ARG A 174 17.12 -1.84 2.20
CA ARG A 174 18.08 -2.95 2.10
C ARG A 174 18.39 -3.57 3.46
N SER A 175 18.63 -2.75 4.47
CA SER A 175 19.09 -3.20 5.78
C SER A 175 17.98 -3.75 6.67
N SER A 176 16.81 -3.12 6.66
CA SER A 176 15.70 -3.43 7.58
C SER A 176 14.55 -4.19 6.92
N GLY A 177 14.47 -4.21 5.59
CA GLY A 177 13.33 -4.75 4.86
C GLY A 177 12.03 -3.96 4.99
N LYS A 178 12.05 -2.74 5.54
CA LYS A 178 10.83 -1.91 5.61
C LYS A 178 10.35 -1.55 4.21
N LEU A 179 9.08 -1.79 3.94
CA LEU A 179 8.43 -1.42 2.68
C LEU A 179 8.17 0.09 2.67
N ARG A 180 8.91 0.81 1.80
CA ARG A 180 8.85 2.28 1.70
C ARG A 180 7.89 2.77 0.62
N HIS A 181 7.70 1.97 -0.42
CA HIS A 181 6.87 2.35 -1.54
C HIS A 181 6.35 1.12 -2.27
N THR A 182 5.09 1.17 -2.68
CA THR A 182 4.46 0.19 -3.56
C THR A 182 3.91 0.91 -4.77
N SER A 183 4.20 0.40 -5.96
CA SER A 183 3.65 0.89 -7.22
C SER A 183 2.94 -0.23 -7.96
N ILE A 184 1.75 0.08 -8.46
CA ILE A 184 0.97 -0.78 -9.37
C ILE A 184 0.72 0.04 -10.61
N SER A 185 1.18 -0.42 -11.77
CA SER A 185 1.00 0.28 -13.03
C SER A 185 0.56 -0.65 -14.15
N THR A 186 -0.18 -0.12 -15.12
CA THR A 186 -0.56 -0.90 -16.30
C THR A 186 0.64 -1.08 -17.23
N THR A 187 0.80 -2.29 -17.80
CA THR A 187 1.88 -2.61 -18.75
C THR A 187 1.61 -2.11 -20.17
N ASN A 188 0.38 -1.71 -20.47
CA ASN A 188 -0.04 -1.24 -21.78
C ASN A 188 0.08 0.29 -21.95
N SER A 189 -0.31 0.82 -23.12
CA SER A 189 -0.28 2.25 -23.45
C SER A 189 -1.23 3.12 -22.60
N THR A 190 -2.22 2.50 -21.96
CA THR A 190 -3.17 3.19 -21.07
C THR A 190 -2.56 3.25 -19.67
N ARG A 191 -1.84 4.29 -19.38
CA ARG A 191 -0.98 4.41 -18.18
C ARG A 191 -1.77 4.83 -16.94
N TYR A 192 -2.44 3.88 -16.30
CA TYR A 192 -2.90 4.09 -14.93
C TYR A 192 -1.78 3.67 -13.97
N ARG A 193 -1.61 4.45 -12.91
CA ARG A 193 -0.64 4.14 -11.86
C ARG A 193 -1.24 4.45 -10.49
N LEU A 194 -1.00 3.56 -9.56
CA LEU A 194 -1.31 3.73 -8.15
C LEU A 194 -0.03 3.55 -7.35
N ASP A 195 0.35 4.57 -6.62
CA ASP A 195 1.52 4.59 -5.75
C ASP A 195 1.09 4.72 -4.29
N PHE A 196 1.72 3.95 -3.43
CA PHE A 196 1.64 4.10 -1.98
C PHE A 196 3.03 4.34 -1.44
N ALA A 197 3.25 5.48 -0.82
CA ALA A 197 4.47 5.80 -0.09
C ALA A 197 4.22 5.72 1.41
N TYR A 198 5.20 5.18 2.15
CA TYR A 198 5.12 4.93 3.58
C TYR A 198 6.27 5.62 4.30
N ASP A 199 5.95 6.34 5.37
CA ASP A 199 6.93 7.11 6.13
C ASP A 199 6.60 7.15 7.63
N ASP A 200 7.47 7.80 8.43
CA ASP A 200 7.32 7.95 9.88
C ASP A 200 7.09 6.61 10.60
N PHE A 201 7.96 5.61 10.31
CA PHE A 201 7.86 4.28 10.91
C PHE A 201 8.11 4.32 12.42
N LYS A 202 7.19 3.76 13.18
CA LYS A 202 7.29 3.58 14.64
C LYS A 202 6.90 2.16 15.01
N ASP A 203 7.27 1.75 16.21
CA ASP A 203 6.80 0.48 16.73
C ASP A 203 5.27 0.49 16.89
N PHE A 204 4.64 -0.53 16.37
CA PHE A 204 3.24 -0.84 16.59
C PHE A 204 3.05 -2.34 16.77
N ASN A 205 2.71 -2.74 17.99
CA ASN A 205 2.52 -4.15 18.35
C ASN A 205 3.77 -5.01 18.10
N GLY A 206 4.96 -4.45 18.34
CA GLY A 206 6.26 -5.12 18.18
C GLY A 206 6.80 -5.17 16.76
N GLN A 207 6.17 -4.48 15.80
CA GLN A 207 6.60 -4.40 14.42
C GLN A 207 6.69 -2.94 13.94
N PRO A 208 7.59 -2.63 12.98
CA PRO A 208 7.64 -1.31 12.38
C PRO A 208 6.38 -1.08 11.54
N PHE A 209 5.65 0.00 11.83
CA PHE A 209 4.45 0.37 11.09
C PHE A 209 4.50 1.85 10.68
N PRO A 210 4.11 2.22 9.44
CA PRO A 210 4.11 3.60 8.99
C PRO A 210 3.05 4.41 9.71
N HIS A 211 3.39 5.63 10.12
CA HIS A 211 2.46 6.61 10.68
C HIS A 211 2.09 7.70 9.65
N SER A 212 2.67 7.63 8.46
CA SER A 212 2.32 8.47 7.32
C SER A 212 2.20 7.59 6.07
N GLU A 213 1.06 7.68 5.40
CA GLU A 213 0.78 7.01 4.14
C GLU A 213 0.35 8.05 3.11
N THR A 214 0.92 7.98 1.92
CA THR A 214 0.52 8.81 0.78
C THR A 214 0.14 7.92 -0.37
N LEU A 215 -1.12 8.01 -0.78
CA LEU A 215 -1.66 7.38 -1.97
C LEU A 215 -1.67 8.40 -3.09
N LEU A 216 -1.08 8.06 -4.23
CA LEU A 216 -1.10 8.85 -5.45
C LEU A 216 -1.70 8.01 -6.57
N PHE A 217 -2.83 8.43 -7.08
CA PHE A 217 -3.40 7.87 -8.30
C PHE A 217 -3.08 8.78 -9.49
N THR A 218 -2.60 8.19 -10.58
CA THR A 218 -2.37 8.87 -11.85
C THR A 218 -3.23 8.21 -12.92
N SER A 219 -4.08 9.00 -13.54
CA SER A 219 -4.94 8.57 -14.65
C SER A 219 -4.18 8.52 -15.98
N ALA A 220 -4.77 7.91 -16.99
CA ALA A 220 -4.17 7.77 -18.33
C ALA A 220 -3.89 9.10 -19.02
N ASP A 221 -4.66 10.14 -18.72
CA ASP A 221 -4.50 11.52 -19.22
C ASP A 221 -3.53 12.36 -18.35
N GLY A 222 -2.91 11.73 -17.35
CA GLY A 222 -1.90 12.36 -16.47
C GLY A 222 -2.48 13.17 -15.31
N LYS A 223 -3.79 13.17 -15.10
CA LYS A 223 -4.38 13.79 -13.90
C LYS A 223 -4.02 12.99 -12.67
N THR A 224 -3.80 13.67 -11.58
CA THR A 224 -3.42 13.07 -10.30
C THR A 224 -4.42 13.38 -9.20
N LEU A 225 -4.58 12.40 -8.32
CA LEU A 225 -5.26 12.54 -7.04
C LEU A 225 -4.31 12.02 -5.96
N GLU A 226 -3.97 12.87 -5.01
CA GLU A 226 -3.11 12.48 -3.89
C GLU A 226 -3.88 12.56 -2.57
N LEU A 227 -3.80 11.50 -1.79
CA LEU A 227 -4.33 11.45 -0.42
C LEU A 227 -3.19 11.12 0.53
N THR A 228 -2.88 12.05 1.43
CA THR A 228 -1.94 11.81 2.53
C THR A 228 -2.71 11.61 3.83
N LEU A 229 -2.41 10.52 4.53
CA LEU A 229 -2.93 10.19 5.86
C LEU A 229 -1.78 10.20 6.86
N ARG A 230 -1.87 11.03 7.89
CA ARG A 230 -0.95 11.01 9.04
C ARG A 230 -1.66 10.48 10.25
N MET A 231 -1.19 9.36 10.78
CA MET A 231 -1.80 8.60 11.86
C MET A 231 -1.21 8.95 13.22
N SER A 232 -2.06 8.96 14.25
CA SER A 232 -1.66 9.15 15.63
C SER A 232 -2.57 8.40 16.59
N GLY A 233 -2.07 8.08 17.79
CA GLY A 233 -2.85 7.38 18.80
C GLY A 233 -3.33 6.00 18.34
N MET A 234 -2.50 5.30 17.58
CA MET A 234 -2.81 3.96 17.07
C MET A 234 -3.02 2.96 18.20
N LYS A 235 -4.02 2.11 18.03
CA LYS A 235 -4.37 1.03 18.98
C LYS A 235 -4.77 -0.22 18.21
N ASN A 236 -4.34 -1.38 18.72
CA ASN A 236 -4.86 -2.68 18.28
C ASN A 236 -6.18 -2.95 19.01
N HIS A 237 -7.27 -2.39 18.49
CA HIS A 237 -8.60 -2.44 19.11
C HIS A 237 -9.65 -2.76 18.05
N SER A 238 -10.48 -3.77 18.29
CA SER A 238 -11.44 -4.33 17.34
C SER A 238 -12.90 -4.21 17.76
N ASP A 239 -13.17 -3.66 18.96
CA ASP A 239 -14.54 -3.51 19.47
C ASP A 239 -15.20 -2.25 18.92
N TRP A 240 -15.62 -2.31 17.67
CA TRP A 240 -16.35 -1.28 16.95
C TRP A 240 -17.15 -1.88 15.80
N THR A 241 -18.21 -1.16 15.37
CA THR A 241 -19.11 -1.62 14.29
C THR A 241 -18.40 -1.56 12.93
N THR A 242 -18.24 -2.72 12.29
CA THR A 242 -17.55 -2.86 10.99
C THR A 242 -18.43 -2.61 9.78
N ALA A 243 -19.74 -2.46 9.96
CA ALA A 243 -20.69 -2.20 8.87
C ALA A 243 -21.48 -0.91 9.10
N THR A 244 -21.47 -0.04 8.12
CA THR A 244 -22.27 1.19 8.15
C THR A 244 -23.56 0.99 7.37
N LYS A 245 -24.69 1.26 8.03
CA LYS A 245 -26.00 1.33 7.36
C LYS A 245 -26.22 2.74 6.84
N VAL A 246 -26.53 2.83 5.55
CA VAL A 246 -26.93 4.10 4.93
C VAL A 246 -28.40 4.38 5.20
N SER A 247 -28.73 5.63 5.51
CA SER A 247 -30.13 6.05 5.70
C SER A 247 -30.87 5.96 4.38
N SER A 248 -32.12 5.49 4.41
CA SER A 248 -33.06 5.48 3.25
C SER A 248 -33.37 6.87 2.70
N LYS A 249 -32.98 7.92 3.45
CA LYS A 249 -33.15 9.33 3.02
C LYS A 249 -32.01 9.81 2.12
N TYR A 250 -30.96 8.99 1.92
CA TYR A 250 -29.81 9.35 1.10
C TYR A 250 -30.03 8.89 -0.33
N GLN A 251 -29.62 9.73 -1.26
CA GLN A 251 -29.64 9.41 -2.70
C GLN A 251 -28.44 8.54 -3.05
N LYS A 252 -28.69 7.41 -3.70
CA LYS A 252 -27.60 6.60 -4.29
C LYS A 252 -27.10 7.26 -5.56
N LEU A 253 -25.78 7.41 -5.68
CA LEU A 253 -25.08 7.84 -6.89
C LEU A 253 -24.31 6.65 -7.47
N ASP A 254 -24.02 6.69 -8.77
CA ASP A 254 -23.10 5.76 -9.42
C ASP A 254 -21.65 6.20 -9.26
N ALA A 255 -20.71 5.26 -9.51
CA ALA A 255 -19.28 5.52 -9.33
C ALA A 255 -18.74 6.56 -10.32
N GLU A 256 -19.29 6.63 -11.52
CA GLU A 256 -18.83 7.56 -12.57
C GLU A 256 -19.18 9.00 -12.19
N THR A 257 -20.39 9.22 -11.68
CA THR A 257 -20.85 10.52 -11.17
C THR A 257 -19.94 11.03 -10.06
N ILE A 258 -19.65 10.20 -9.06
CA ILE A 258 -18.77 10.59 -7.94
C ILE A 258 -17.33 10.84 -8.41
N LEU A 259 -16.78 9.95 -9.23
CA LEU A 259 -15.42 10.14 -9.76
C LEU A 259 -15.30 11.40 -10.61
N ASN A 260 -16.29 11.69 -11.43
CA ASN A 260 -16.31 12.91 -12.23
C ASN A 260 -16.40 14.17 -11.35
N GLU A 261 -17.19 14.16 -10.28
CA GLU A 261 -17.21 15.26 -9.32
C GLU A 261 -15.83 15.48 -8.68
N PHE A 262 -15.09 14.43 -8.33
CA PHE A 262 -13.74 14.55 -7.75
C PHE A 262 -12.64 14.84 -8.77
N LEU A 263 -12.77 14.37 -10.02
CA LEU A 263 -11.73 14.53 -11.06
C LEU A 263 -11.98 15.71 -12.00
N SER A 264 -13.18 16.31 -11.98
CA SER A 264 -13.54 17.47 -12.81
C SER A 264 -13.28 18.82 -12.14
N PHE A 265 -12.82 18.83 -10.91
CA PHE A 265 -12.40 20.05 -10.22
C PHE A 265 -11.01 20.49 -10.62
#